data_5ba5e23f4fb254f408781bee96a23fbc
#
_entry.id   5ba5e23f4fb254f408781bee96a23fbc
#
_cell.length_a   1.000
_cell.length_b   1.000
_cell.length_c   1.000
_cell.angle_alpha   90.00
_cell.angle_beta   90.00
_cell.angle_gamma   90.00
#
_symmetry.space_group_name_H-M   'P 1'
#
loop_
_entity.id
_entity.type
_entity.pdbx_description
1 polymer ?
#
loop_
_entity_poly.entity_id
_entity_poly.type
_entity_poly.pdbx_seq_one_letter_code
_entity_poly.pdbx_strand_id
1 'polypeptide(L)'
;AAGGVGTALLQPGQVAELEVYGTASTGQLDAVVELGATPIDYRTEDFLQRIRQRTPDGVDLVIDTVGGADHLWRSYRALRPGGRLVWLGSAATHTRGLIVGPLSMAPVGQLRLLPANRHTPRCPLMPDYAKANPAWYHQTLTDLLDLLAAGQLHPLLTPVPLEDASHAHQMLEQGGHTGKIVLLTSAYTGFATPAPP
;
A
#
# COMPACT_ATOMS: atom_id res chain seq x y z
N ALA A 1 0.43 5.34 -3.44
CA ALA A 1 1.56 4.44 -3.15
C ALA A 1 2.63 5.08 -2.27
N ALA A 2 2.58 6.42 -2.07
CA ALA A 2 3.62 7.14 -1.33
C ALA A 2 3.55 7.04 0.21
N GLY A 3 2.46 6.57 0.80
CA GLY A 3 2.36 6.33 2.24
C GLY A 3 3.12 5.10 2.71
N GLY A 4 3.18 4.87 4.04
CA GLY A 4 4.02 3.82 4.65
C GLY A 4 3.80 2.40 4.11
N VAL A 5 2.55 1.99 3.82
CA VAL A 5 2.27 0.68 3.21
C VAL A 5 2.69 0.66 1.74
N GLY A 6 2.38 1.74 1.00
CA GLY A 6 2.70 1.81 -0.43
C GLY A 6 4.20 1.75 -0.67
N THR A 7 4.98 2.59 0.00
CA THR A 7 6.45 2.61 -0.13
C THR A 7 7.10 1.28 0.26
N ALA A 8 6.53 0.58 1.25
CA ALA A 8 6.98 -0.76 1.64
C ALA A 8 6.63 -1.84 0.59
N LEU A 9 5.61 -1.64 -0.22
CA LEU A 9 5.21 -2.58 -1.28
C LEU A 9 5.97 -2.34 -2.60
N LEU A 10 6.33 -1.10 -2.91
CA LEU A 10 7.05 -0.77 -4.15
C LEU A 10 8.43 -1.42 -4.17
N GLN A 11 9.16 -1.40 -3.07
CA GLN A 11 10.53 -1.88 -2.98
C GLN A 11 10.66 -3.40 -3.24
N PRO A 12 9.88 -4.30 -2.60
CA PRO A 12 9.92 -5.72 -2.94
C PRO A 12 9.52 -5.98 -4.40
N GLY A 13 8.63 -5.17 -4.97
CA GLY A 13 8.29 -5.23 -6.38
C GLY A 13 9.49 -4.96 -7.29
N GLN A 14 10.30 -3.97 -6.94
CA GLN A 14 11.54 -3.65 -7.66
C GLN A 14 12.59 -4.75 -7.48
N VAL A 15 12.79 -5.26 -6.26
CA VAL A 15 13.72 -6.39 -6.00
C VAL A 15 13.34 -7.63 -6.81
N ALA A 16 12.04 -7.86 -7.01
CA ALA A 16 11.51 -8.95 -7.83
C ALA A 16 11.44 -8.62 -9.34
N GLU A 17 12.00 -7.50 -9.78
CA GLU A 17 12.01 -7.03 -11.19
C GLU A 17 10.61 -6.95 -11.82
N LEU A 18 9.60 -6.61 -11.01
CA LEU A 18 8.23 -6.48 -11.48
C LEU A 18 8.00 -5.10 -12.13
N GLU A 19 7.14 -5.05 -13.14
CA GLU A 19 6.58 -3.78 -13.61
C GLU A 19 5.53 -3.31 -12.62
N VAL A 20 5.84 -2.24 -11.87
CA VAL A 20 5.01 -1.74 -10.78
C VAL A 20 4.44 -0.37 -11.12
N TYR A 21 3.14 -0.19 -10.86
CA TYR A 21 2.44 1.08 -10.97
C TYR A 21 2.02 1.55 -9.57
N GLY A 22 2.26 2.82 -9.26
CA GLY A 22 1.92 3.40 -7.96
C GLY A 22 1.06 4.65 -8.07
N THR A 23 -0.14 4.63 -7.48
CA THR A 23 -0.97 5.84 -7.41
C THR A 23 -0.52 6.75 -6.27
N ALA A 24 -0.30 8.04 -6.55
CA ALA A 24 0.09 9.03 -5.56
C ALA A 24 -0.54 10.39 -5.87
N SER A 25 -0.44 11.34 -4.96
CA SER A 25 -0.79 12.73 -5.23
C SER A 25 0.32 13.43 -6.01
N THR A 26 0.00 14.52 -6.71
CA THR A 26 0.94 15.26 -7.57
C THR A 26 2.29 15.53 -6.92
N GLY A 27 2.30 15.98 -5.65
CA GLY A 27 3.55 16.30 -4.92
C GLY A 27 4.33 15.08 -4.41
N GLN A 28 3.89 13.85 -4.69
CA GLN A 28 4.52 12.63 -4.22
C GLN A 28 4.91 11.67 -5.37
N LEU A 29 4.79 12.12 -6.61
CA LEU A 29 5.08 11.27 -7.78
C LEU A 29 6.55 10.91 -7.88
N ASP A 30 7.44 11.87 -7.57
CA ASP A 30 8.89 11.66 -7.61
C ASP A 30 9.32 10.53 -6.66
N ALA A 31 8.76 10.47 -5.47
CA ALA A 31 9.03 9.39 -4.53
C ALA A 31 8.61 8.00 -5.05
N VAL A 32 7.54 7.93 -5.85
CA VAL A 32 7.14 6.67 -6.50
C VAL A 32 8.14 6.27 -7.58
N VAL A 33 8.65 7.25 -8.36
CA VAL A 33 9.68 7.03 -9.37
C VAL A 33 10.99 6.57 -8.74
N GLU A 34 11.44 7.23 -7.68
CA GLU A 34 12.66 6.88 -6.94
C GLU A 34 12.62 5.45 -6.38
N LEU A 35 11.42 4.96 -6.02
CA LEU A 35 11.17 3.59 -5.59
C LEU A 35 10.99 2.61 -6.76
N GLY A 36 11.34 3.00 -8.00
CA GLY A 36 11.34 2.13 -9.18
C GLY A 36 9.99 1.83 -9.79
N ALA A 37 8.93 2.57 -9.43
CA ALA A 37 7.59 2.34 -9.95
C ALA A 37 7.15 3.44 -10.93
N THR A 38 6.23 3.10 -11.83
CA THR A 38 5.58 4.07 -12.71
C THR A 38 4.50 4.82 -11.95
N PRO A 39 4.60 6.15 -11.78
CA PRO A 39 3.64 6.92 -11.03
C PRO A 39 2.34 7.15 -11.82
N ILE A 40 1.22 7.22 -11.10
CA ILE A 40 -0.08 7.65 -11.61
C ILE A 40 -0.64 8.69 -10.65
N ASP A 41 -0.84 9.92 -11.12
CA ASP A 41 -1.43 10.99 -10.33
C ASP A 41 -2.96 10.82 -10.21
N TYR A 42 -3.43 10.30 -9.07
CA TYR A 42 -4.86 10.08 -8.86
C TYR A 42 -5.69 11.38 -8.79
N ARG A 43 -5.06 12.57 -8.72
CA ARG A 43 -5.74 13.86 -8.72
C ARG A 43 -6.08 14.34 -10.13
N THR A 44 -5.29 13.95 -11.10
CA THR A 44 -5.40 14.45 -12.49
C THR A 44 -5.66 13.33 -13.50
N GLU A 45 -5.41 12.07 -13.11
CA GLU A 45 -5.51 10.91 -13.99
C GLU A 45 -6.49 9.85 -13.45
N ASP A 46 -7.14 9.16 -14.36
CA ASP A 46 -7.86 7.93 -14.06
C ASP A 46 -6.90 6.73 -14.08
N PHE A 47 -6.64 6.15 -12.90
CA PHE A 47 -5.68 5.04 -12.79
C PHE A 47 -6.08 3.82 -13.61
N LEU A 48 -7.39 3.50 -13.72
CA LEU A 48 -7.86 2.37 -14.52
C LEU A 48 -7.58 2.61 -16.01
N GLN A 49 -7.85 3.81 -16.49
CA GLN A 49 -7.55 4.18 -17.87
C GLN A 49 -6.05 4.14 -18.15
N ARG A 50 -5.23 4.66 -17.24
CA ARG A 50 -3.76 4.65 -17.37
C ARG A 50 -3.19 3.23 -17.40
N ILE A 51 -3.68 2.35 -16.52
CA ILE A 51 -3.30 0.93 -16.53
C ILE A 51 -3.68 0.30 -17.88
N ARG A 52 -4.90 0.51 -18.36
CA ARG A 52 -5.37 -0.09 -19.61
C ARG A 52 -4.64 0.42 -20.85
N GLN A 53 -4.14 1.65 -20.82
CA GLN A 53 -3.30 2.20 -21.90
C GLN A 53 -1.91 1.53 -21.97
N ARG A 54 -1.35 1.15 -20.81
CA ARG A 54 -0.02 0.54 -20.72
C ARG A 54 -0.07 -0.99 -20.78
N THR A 55 -1.07 -1.57 -20.16
CA THR A 55 -1.33 -3.02 -20.10
C THR A 55 -2.77 -3.27 -20.55
N PRO A 56 -3.04 -3.40 -21.87
CA PRO A 56 -4.41 -3.55 -22.40
C PRO A 56 -5.18 -4.72 -21.79
N ASP A 57 -4.49 -5.82 -21.51
CA ASP A 57 -5.07 -7.02 -20.88
C ASP A 57 -5.30 -6.85 -19.37
N GLY A 58 -4.66 -5.87 -18.75
CA GLY A 58 -4.67 -5.60 -17.32
C GLY A 58 -3.45 -6.18 -16.59
N VAL A 59 -3.39 -5.92 -15.28
CA VAL A 59 -2.28 -6.31 -14.40
C VAL A 59 -2.55 -7.64 -13.69
N ASP A 60 -1.48 -8.31 -13.27
CA ASP A 60 -1.52 -9.59 -12.53
C ASP A 60 -2.06 -9.43 -11.11
N LEU A 61 -1.68 -8.34 -10.48
CA LEU A 61 -1.94 -8.07 -9.06
C LEU A 61 -2.34 -6.61 -8.85
N VAL A 62 -3.39 -6.40 -8.09
CA VAL A 62 -3.72 -5.09 -7.52
C VAL A 62 -3.74 -5.21 -6.01
N ILE A 63 -3.03 -4.31 -5.33
CA ILE A 63 -3.07 -4.16 -3.88
C ILE A 63 -3.79 -2.85 -3.57
N ASP A 64 -4.96 -2.96 -2.96
CA ASP A 64 -5.85 -1.83 -2.67
C ASP A 64 -5.83 -1.53 -1.16
N THR A 65 -5.37 -0.34 -0.81
CA THR A 65 -5.34 0.18 0.57
C THR A 65 -6.35 1.30 0.78
N VAL A 66 -7.05 1.73 -0.27
CA VAL A 66 -8.03 2.83 -0.23
C VAL A 66 -9.41 2.31 0.16
N GLY A 67 -9.85 1.23 -0.48
CA GLY A 67 -11.16 0.64 -0.24
C GLY A 67 -12.31 1.49 -0.78
N GLY A 68 -13.53 1.14 -0.37
CA GLY A 68 -14.75 1.71 -0.89
C GLY A 68 -15.23 1.00 -2.17
N ALA A 69 -16.57 1.02 -2.40
CA ALA A 69 -17.18 0.21 -3.45
C ALA A 69 -16.68 0.56 -4.86
N ASP A 70 -16.64 1.84 -5.20
CA ASP A 70 -16.19 2.31 -6.51
C ASP A 70 -14.72 2.00 -6.73
N HIS A 71 -13.86 2.30 -5.76
CA HIS A 71 -12.43 2.08 -5.87
C HIS A 71 -12.09 0.59 -6.02
N LEU A 72 -12.69 -0.27 -5.20
CA LEU A 72 -12.52 -1.73 -5.30
C LEU A 72 -13.02 -2.29 -6.63
N TRP A 73 -14.13 -1.76 -7.15
CA TRP A 73 -14.64 -2.16 -8.47
C TRP A 73 -13.68 -1.76 -9.59
N ARG A 74 -13.13 -0.56 -9.55
CA ARG A 74 -12.13 -0.09 -10.52
C ARG A 74 -10.82 -0.87 -10.40
N SER A 75 -10.37 -1.15 -9.18
CA SER A 75 -9.22 -2.01 -8.89
C SER A 75 -9.40 -3.42 -9.46
N TYR A 76 -10.60 -4.00 -9.29
CA TYR A 76 -10.95 -5.29 -9.89
C TYR A 76 -10.92 -5.23 -11.43
N ARG A 77 -11.43 -4.16 -12.03
CA ARG A 77 -11.42 -3.99 -13.47
C ARG A 77 -10.03 -3.76 -14.06
N ALA A 78 -9.07 -3.33 -13.28
CA ALA A 78 -7.68 -3.18 -13.71
C ALA A 78 -6.96 -4.55 -13.91
N LEU A 79 -7.49 -5.62 -13.32
CA LEU A 79 -6.90 -6.95 -13.42
C LEU A 79 -7.08 -7.58 -14.81
N ARG A 80 -6.08 -8.36 -15.23
CA ARG A 80 -6.23 -9.31 -16.33
C ARG A 80 -7.07 -10.55 -15.92
N PRO A 81 -7.55 -11.36 -16.85
CA PRO A 81 -8.11 -12.67 -16.51
C PRO A 81 -7.11 -13.49 -15.68
N GLY A 82 -7.55 -14.05 -14.56
CA GLY A 82 -6.68 -14.78 -13.63
C GLY A 82 -5.88 -13.90 -12.67
N GLY A 83 -5.93 -12.57 -12.80
CA GLY A 83 -5.28 -11.62 -11.89
C GLY A 83 -5.87 -11.64 -10.49
N ARG A 84 -5.15 -11.09 -9.51
CA ARG A 84 -5.51 -11.12 -8.08
C ARG A 84 -5.70 -9.72 -7.51
N LEU A 85 -6.80 -9.50 -6.80
CA LEU A 85 -7.01 -8.31 -5.97
C LEU A 85 -6.72 -8.66 -4.52
N VAL A 86 -5.84 -7.89 -3.88
CA VAL A 86 -5.58 -7.94 -2.44
C VAL A 86 -6.07 -6.62 -1.82
N TRP A 87 -7.01 -6.70 -0.91
CA TRP A 87 -7.51 -5.55 -0.18
C TRP A 87 -6.91 -5.51 1.23
N LEU A 88 -6.15 -4.45 1.54
CA LEU A 88 -5.44 -4.23 2.81
C LEU A 88 -6.08 -3.10 3.64
N GLY A 89 -7.36 -3.19 3.92
CA GLY A 89 -8.07 -2.19 4.73
C GLY A 89 -8.73 -1.09 3.89
N SER A 90 -9.18 -0.03 4.55
CA SER A 90 -9.99 1.02 3.94
C SER A 90 -9.64 2.39 4.51
N ALA A 91 -8.74 3.11 3.87
CA ALA A 91 -8.44 4.50 4.22
C ALA A 91 -9.68 5.40 4.04
N ALA A 92 -10.53 5.10 3.06
CA ALA A 92 -11.74 5.87 2.78
C ALA A 92 -12.79 5.86 3.91
N THR A 93 -12.73 4.89 4.83
CA THR A 93 -13.68 4.83 5.95
C THR A 93 -13.30 5.74 7.11
N HIS A 94 -12.03 6.12 7.23
CA HIS A 94 -11.57 7.02 8.29
C HIS A 94 -11.93 8.49 8.03
N THR A 95 -12.06 8.88 6.77
CA THR A 95 -12.33 10.28 6.40
C THR A 95 -13.81 10.66 6.40
N ARG A 96 -14.74 9.71 6.49
CA ARG A 96 -16.19 9.98 6.34
C ARG A 96 -17.04 9.74 7.58
N GLY A 97 -16.44 9.38 8.73
CA GLY A 97 -17.19 9.18 9.98
C GLY A 97 -18.33 8.14 9.88
N LEU A 98 -18.38 7.34 8.82
CA LEU A 98 -19.42 6.35 8.61
C LEU A 98 -19.12 5.10 9.47
N ILE A 99 -20.16 4.63 10.13
CA ILE A 99 -20.21 3.35 10.82
C ILE A 99 -19.80 2.27 9.80
N VAL A 100 -18.59 1.76 9.97
CA VAL A 100 -18.05 0.67 9.14
C VAL A 100 -18.68 -0.61 9.61
N GLY A 101 -19.88 -0.86 9.14
CA GLY A 101 -20.62 -2.10 9.41
C GLY A 101 -20.50 -3.11 8.27
N PRO A 102 -21.26 -4.21 8.34
CA PRO A 102 -21.32 -5.25 7.29
C PRO A 102 -21.56 -4.69 5.88
N LEU A 103 -22.15 -3.50 5.77
CA LEU A 103 -22.45 -2.83 4.51
C LEU A 103 -21.18 -2.42 3.74
N SER A 104 -20.07 -2.14 4.42
CA SER A 104 -18.78 -1.84 3.78
C SER A 104 -18.12 -3.07 3.14
N MET A 105 -18.53 -4.26 3.58
CA MET A 105 -18.07 -5.54 3.03
C MET A 105 -18.94 -6.05 1.86
N ALA A 106 -20.11 -5.43 1.64
CA ALA A 106 -21.03 -5.82 0.57
C ALA A 106 -20.37 -5.84 -0.83
N PRO A 107 -19.52 -4.84 -1.21
CA PRO A 107 -18.83 -4.87 -2.51
C PRO A 107 -17.92 -6.08 -2.66
N VAL A 108 -17.24 -6.50 -1.59
CA VAL A 108 -16.36 -7.69 -1.59
C VAL A 108 -17.18 -8.97 -1.79
N GLY A 109 -18.35 -9.06 -1.16
CA GLY A 109 -19.29 -10.16 -1.35
C GLY A 109 -19.81 -10.24 -2.79
N GLN A 110 -20.16 -9.10 -3.38
CA GLN A 110 -20.60 -9.03 -4.78
C GLN A 110 -19.51 -9.43 -5.77
N LEU A 111 -18.26 -9.04 -5.54
CA LEU A 111 -17.12 -9.43 -6.37
C LEU A 111 -16.89 -10.95 -6.36
N ARG A 112 -17.28 -11.67 -5.28
CA ARG A 112 -17.22 -13.12 -5.19
C ARG A 112 -18.27 -13.84 -6.06
N LEU A 113 -19.33 -13.15 -6.43
CA LEU A 113 -20.40 -13.69 -7.28
C LEU A 113 -20.12 -13.54 -8.79
N LEU A 114 -19.05 -12.82 -9.15
CA LEU A 114 -18.67 -12.65 -10.55
C LEU A 114 -18.04 -13.93 -11.11
N PRO A 115 -18.22 -14.20 -12.44
CA PRO A 115 -17.65 -15.37 -13.08
C PRO A 115 -16.16 -15.52 -12.84
N ALA A 116 -15.70 -16.73 -12.58
CA ALA A 116 -14.39 -17.10 -12.02
C ALA A 116 -13.17 -16.89 -12.93
N ASN A 117 -13.26 -16.11 -14.00
CA ASN A 117 -12.11 -15.78 -14.84
C ASN A 117 -11.26 -14.62 -14.30
N ARG A 118 -11.67 -14.02 -13.17
CA ARG A 118 -10.85 -13.08 -12.37
C ARG A 118 -10.92 -13.52 -10.92
N HIS A 119 -9.76 -13.63 -10.26
CA HIS A 119 -9.72 -14.15 -8.91
C HIS A 119 -10.37 -13.20 -7.90
N THR A 120 -11.10 -13.79 -6.98
CA THR A 120 -11.80 -13.09 -5.89
C THR A 120 -10.86 -12.25 -5.06
N PRO A 121 -11.30 -11.05 -4.63
CA PRO A 121 -10.57 -10.25 -3.68
C PRO A 121 -10.27 -11.08 -2.44
N ARG A 122 -9.00 -11.13 -2.07
CA ARG A 122 -8.60 -11.67 -0.78
C ARG A 122 -8.38 -10.49 0.16
N CYS A 123 -9.08 -10.52 1.27
CA CYS A 123 -8.78 -9.71 2.43
C CYS A 123 -8.21 -10.68 3.48
N PRO A 124 -6.92 -11.00 3.44
CA PRO A 124 -6.36 -11.86 4.45
C PRO A 124 -6.41 -11.11 5.77
N LEU A 125 -7.15 -11.68 6.72
CA LEU A 125 -6.94 -11.33 8.13
C LEU A 125 -5.56 -11.90 8.47
N MET A 126 -4.53 -11.08 8.30
CA MET A 126 -3.14 -11.50 8.42
C MET A 126 -2.83 -12.26 9.71
N PRO A 127 -3.38 -11.86 10.90
CA PRO A 127 -3.19 -12.61 12.13
C PRO A 127 -3.70 -14.05 12.05
N ASP A 128 -4.84 -14.28 11.41
CA ASP A 128 -5.41 -15.62 11.28
C ASP A 128 -4.64 -16.46 10.27
N TYR A 129 -4.21 -15.85 9.17
CA TYR A 129 -3.37 -16.52 8.17
C TYR A 129 -2.00 -16.90 8.75
N ALA A 130 -1.37 -16.01 9.50
CA ALA A 130 -0.08 -16.24 10.16
C ALA A 130 -0.17 -17.37 11.21
N LYS A 131 -1.26 -17.39 12.00
CA LYS A 131 -1.53 -18.48 12.95
C LYS A 131 -1.73 -19.83 12.26
N ALA A 132 -2.44 -19.84 11.13
CA ALA A 132 -2.68 -21.06 10.35
C ALA A 132 -1.45 -21.53 9.58
N ASN A 133 -0.50 -20.65 9.29
CA ASN A 133 0.69 -20.92 8.47
C ASN A 133 1.96 -20.36 9.12
N PRO A 134 2.35 -20.81 10.33
CA PRO A 134 3.46 -20.21 11.08
C PRO A 134 4.80 -20.34 10.37
N ALA A 135 5.09 -21.45 9.71
CA ALA A 135 6.33 -21.65 8.97
C ALA A 135 6.47 -20.64 7.82
N TRP A 136 5.40 -20.42 7.06
CA TRP A 136 5.38 -19.42 6.01
C TRP A 136 5.60 -18.00 6.59
N TYR A 137 4.94 -17.69 7.69
CA TYR A 137 5.09 -16.37 8.33
C TYR A 137 6.53 -16.11 8.78
N HIS A 138 7.14 -17.08 9.47
CA HIS A 138 8.52 -16.96 9.90
C HIS A 138 9.50 -16.85 8.73
N GLN A 139 9.33 -17.67 7.70
CA GLN A 139 10.19 -17.61 6.52
C GLN A 139 10.08 -16.26 5.83
N THR A 140 8.86 -15.79 5.56
CA THR A 140 8.63 -14.48 4.90
C THR A 140 9.23 -13.33 5.70
N LEU A 141 9.09 -13.35 7.04
CA LEU A 141 9.68 -12.33 7.90
C LEU A 141 11.21 -12.37 7.85
N THR A 142 11.80 -13.57 7.87
CA THR A 142 13.26 -13.75 7.74
C THR A 142 13.74 -13.21 6.39
N ASP A 143 13.10 -13.57 5.29
CA ASP A 143 13.45 -13.10 3.95
C ASP A 143 13.41 -11.57 3.85
N LEU A 144 12.39 -10.93 4.44
CA LEU A 144 12.28 -9.47 4.47
C LEU A 144 13.39 -8.82 5.32
N LEU A 145 13.76 -9.41 6.45
CA LEU A 145 14.86 -8.94 7.30
C LEU A 145 16.21 -9.11 6.61
N ASP A 146 16.41 -10.19 5.88
CA ASP A 146 17.62 -10.44 5.10
C ASP A 146 17.76 -9.41 3.96
N LEU A 147 16.67 -9.11 3.24
CA LEU A 147 16.65 -8.04 2.23
C LEU A 147 16.97 -6.66 2.84
N LEU A 148 16.45 -6.39 4.03
CA LEU A 148 16.74 -5.16 4.76
C LEU A 148 18.22 -5.10 5.19
N ALA A 149 18.75 -6.18 5.74
CA ALA A 149 20.15 -6.27 6.15
C ALA A 149 21.12 -6.17 4.96
N ALA A 150 20.72 -6.70 3.80
CA ALA A 150 21.48 -6.59 2.56
C ALA A 150 21.38 -5.18 1.90
N GLY A 151 20.62 -4.25 2.49
CA GLY A 151 20.40 -2.92 1.93
C GLY A 151 19.60 -2.91 0.62
N GLN A 152 18.78 -3.93 0.40
CA GLN A 152 17.88 -3.99 -0.76
C GLN A 152 16.49 -3.38 -0.46
N LEU A 153 16.17 -3.23 0.82
CA LEU A 153 14.98 -2.51 1.29
C LEU A 153 15.43 -1.32 2.15
N HIS A 154 14.83 -0.16 1.87
CA HIS A 154 15.11 1.08 2.57
C HIS A 154 13.79 1.71 3.06
N PRO A 155 13.30 1.36 4.26
CA PRO A 155 12.07 1.94 4.79
C PRO A 155 12.19 3.46 4.86
N LEU A 156 11.26 4.17 4.22
CA LEU A 156 11.20 5.62 4.29
C LEU A 156 10.56 6.02 5.61
N LEU A 157 11.37 6.54 6.53
CA LEU A 157 10.96 6.89 7.89
C LEU A 157 11.14 8.39 8.13
N THR A 158 10.12 9.01 8.73
CA THR A 158 10.20 10.36 9.26
C THR A 158 10.19 10.27 10.79
N PRO A 159 11.36 10.42 11.46
CA PRO A 159 11.42 10.39 12.92
C PRO A 159 10.87 11.69 13.50
N VAL A 160 10.03 11.58 14.52
CA VAL A 160 9.47 12.69 15.29
C VAL A 160 9.62 12.36 16.77
N PRO A 161 10.09 13.29 17.63
CA PRO A 161 10.11 13.06 19.07
C PRO A 161 8.74 12.68 19.62
N LEU A 162 8.68 11.81 20.61
CA LEU A 162 7.41 11.37 21.20
C LEU A 162 6.63 12.54 21.80
N GLU A 163 7.33 13.51 22.38
CA GLU A 163 6.76 14.75 22.91
C GLU A 163 6.05 15.59 21.84
N ASP A 164 6.45 15.45 20.57
CA ASP A 164 5.86 16.14 19.42
C ASP A 164 4.81 15.27 18.67
N ALA A 165 4.22 14.27 19.34
CA ALA A 165 3.23 13.38 18.74
C ALA A 165 2.02 14.13 18.14
N SER A 166 1.64 15.28 18.72
CA SER A 166 0.59 16.15 18.17
C SER A 166 0.96 16.69 16.79
N HIS A 167 2.22 17.06 16.58
CA HIS A 167 2.74 17.48 15.28
C HIS A 167 2.73 16.33 14.27
N ALA A 168 3.14 15.13 14.69
CA ALA A 168 3.06 13.92 13.85
C ALA A 168 1.63 13.64 13.38
N HIS A 169 0.62 13.80 14.24
CA HIS A 169 -0.78 13.69 13.87
C HIS A 169 -1.21 14.74 12.86
N GLN A 170 -0.81 16.00 13.05
CA GLN A 170 -1.09 17.07 12.10
C GLN A 170 -0.49 16.79 10.71
N MET A 171 0.75 16.28 10.65
CA MET A 171 1.38 15.85 9.39
C MET A 171 0.55 14.78 8.67
N LEU A 172 0.02 13.80 9.43
CA LEU A 172 -0.85 12.75 8.87
C LEU A 172 -2.18 13.31 8.34
N GLU A 173 -2.81 14.23 9.08
CA GLU A 173 -4.09 14.85 8.70
C GLU A 173 -3.95 15.77 7.48
N GLN A 174 -2.88 16.53 7.40
CA GLN A 174 -2.57 17.38 6.24
C GLN A 174 -2.24 16.55 5.00
N GLY A 175 -1.76 15.30 5.19
CA GLY A 175 -1.29 14.47 4.09
C GLY A 175 0.00 14.99 3.45
N GLY A 176 0.41 14.39 2.33
CA GLY A 176 1.57 14.87 1.58
C GLY A 176 2.92 14.37 2.09
N HIS A 177 3.00 13.72 3.27
CA HIS A 177 4.23 13.06 3.71
C HIS A 177 4.43 11.73 2.96
N THR A 178 5.69 11.36 2.74
CA THR A 178 6.09 10.11 2.11
C THR A 178 6.63 9.14 3.15
N GLY A 179 6.30 7.86 3.02
CA GLY A 179 6.75 6.83 3.95
C GLY A 179 5.96 6.79 5.25
N LYS A 180 6.64 6.50 6.35
CA LYS A 180 6.06 6.26 7.68
C LYS A 180 6.61 7.23 8.71
N ILE A 181 5.75 7.88 9.48
CA ILE A 181 6.13 8.67 10.65
C ILE A 181 6.36 7.71 11.82
N VAL A 182 7.48 7.86 12.52
CA VAL A 182 7.87 7.07 13.68
C VAL A 182 8.14 7.99 14.86
N LEU A 183 7.45 7.73 15.99
CA LEU A 183 7.69 8.47 17.23
C LEU A 183 8.88 7.86 17.96
N LEU A 184 9.85 8.70 18.30
CA LEU A 184 11.07 8.31 19.01
C LEU A 184 10.93 8.66 20.48
N THR A 185 11.21 7.71 21.36
CA THR A 185 11.36 7.97 22.79
C THR A 185 12.74 8.55 23.09
N SER A 186 12.89 9.31 24.16
CA SER A 186 14.16 9.89 24.61
C SER A 186 15.26 8.85 24.90
N ALA A 187 14.88 7.61 25.14
CA ALA A 187 15.81 6.50 25.36
C ALA A 187 16.41 5.94 24.04
N TYR A 188 15.91 6.36 22.88
CA TYR A 188 16.36 5.83 21.61
C TYR A 188 17.48 6.69 21.01
N THR A 189 18.71 6.19 21.05
CA THR A 189 19.92 6.88 20.53
C THR A 189 20.36 6.40 19.13
N GLY A 190 19.59 5.51 18.49
CA GLY A 190 20.04 4.75 17.31
C GLY A 190 19.67 5.32 15.95
N PHE A 191 18.88 6.42 15.84
CA PHE A 191 18.65 7.09 14.56
C PHE A 191 19.72 8.15 14.33
N ALA A 192 20.67 7.87 13.44
CA ALA A 192 21.38 8.95 12.79
C ALA A 192 20.32 9.73 11.98
N THR A 193 20.00 10.94 12.44
CA THR A 193 19.14 11.87 11.69
C THR A 193 19.81 12.07 10.32
N PRO A 194 19.19 11.74 9.18
CA PRO A 194 19.74 12.17 7.91
C PRO A 194 19.83 13.69 7.95
N ALA A 195 20.99 14.23 7.55
CA ALA A 195 21.16 15.66 7.46
C ALA A 195 20.05 16.24 6.56
N PRO A 196 19.44 17.37 6.92
CA PRO A 196 18.48 18.04 6.04
C PRO A 196 19.15 18.36 4.72
N PRO A 197 18.42 18.27 3.60
CA PRO A 197 18.91 18.62 2.26
C PRO A 197 19.36 20.06 2.15
#